data_0753980abf8c501b31dd7ee92939d485
#
_entry.id   0753980abf8c501b31dd7ee92939d485
#
_cell.length_a   1.000
_cell.length_b   1.000
_cell.length_c   1.000
_cell.angle_alpha   90.00
_cell.angle_beta   90.00
_cell.angle_gamma   90.00
#
_symmetry.space_group_name_H-M   'P 1'
#
loop_
_entity.id
_entity.type
_entity.pdbx_description
1 polymer ?
#
loop_
_entity_poly.entity_id
_entity_poly.type
_entity_poly.pdbx_seq_one_letter_code
_entity_poly.pdbx_strand_id
1 'polypeptide(L)'
;MPMSSAEGKEWTKERVYALAENGPVTVLDIGPGVGTYAKLLAGPEVSHLTGVEIFEPYVQTYRLRQYYDEIIIGDAREVELPAADVVILGDVAEHMTEEDALALWQRAGAAARRAVYLSIPVVHYPQGEIEGNPHEHHVVDDWDHDKVLAAFEGIQTWWLGSEVGVYERRTD
;
A
#
# COMPACT_ATOMS: atom_id res chain seq x y z
N MET A 1 16.06 -8.73 1.49
CA MET A 1 15.58 -7.36 1.26
C MET A 1 14.12 -7.45 0.90
N PRO A 2 13.23 -6.83 1.66
CA PRO A 2 11.81 -6.83 1.37
C PRO A 2 11.59 -6.07 0.05
N MET A 3 11.43 -6.81 -1.04
CA MET A 3 11.23 -6.22 -2.35
C MET A 3 9.82 -6.51 -2.82
N SER A 4 8.99 -5.49 -2.83
CA SER A 4 7.77 -5.51 -3.62
C SER A 4 8.10 -5.71 -5.11
N SER A 5 7.28 -6.47 -5.82
CA SER A 5 7.37 -6.54 -7.28
C SER A 5 7.26 -5.15 -7.89
N ALA A 6 7.95 -4.92 -9.01
CA ALA A 6 7.78 -3.69 -9.79
C ALA A 6 6.45 -3.65 -10.56
N GLU A 7 5.77 -4.80 -10.66
CA GLU A 7 4.51 -4.93 -11.39
C GLU A 7 3.44 -3.98 -10.85
N GLY A 8 2.76 -3.26 -11.74
CA GLY A 8 1.66 -2.34 -11.44
C GLY A 8 2.04 -1.03 -10.75
N LYS A 9 3.29 -0.84 -10.33
CA LYS A 9 3.70 0.39 -9.61
C LYS A 9 3.58 1.64 -10.48
N GLU A 10 4.00 1.58 -11.76
CA GLU A 10 3.84 2.70 -12.69
C GLU A 10 2.36 2.98 -12.97
N TRP A 11 1.51 1.97 -13.09
CA TRP A 11 0.07 2.17 -13.21
C TRP A 11 -0.51 2.93 -12.01
N THR A 12 -0.10 2.57 -10.79
CA THR A 12 -0.50 3.30 -9.57
C THR A 12 -0.06 4.77 -9.64
N LYS A 13 1.19 5.02 -10.04
CA LYS A 13 1.71 6.39 -10.19
C LYS A 13 0.90 7.21 -11.20
N GLU A 14 0.63 6.66 -12.38
CA GLU A 14 -0.17 7.33 -13.41
C GLU A 14 -1.55 7.72 -12.89
N ARG A 15 -2.18 6.82 -12.13
CA ARG A 15 -3.48 7.06 -11.50
C ARG A 15 -3.43 8.14 -10.43
N VAL A 16 -2.42 8.10 -9.56
CA VAL A 16 -2.20 9.13 -8.53
C VAL A 16 -1.96 10.50 -9.18
N TYR A 17 -1.14 10.56 -10.24
CA TYR A 17 -0.85 11.79 -10.95
C TYR A 17 -2.06 12.34 -11.70
N ALA A 18 -2.91 11.47 -12.25
CA ALA A 18 -4.19 11.90 -12.83
C ALA A 18 -5.12 12.55 -11.79
N LEU A 19 -5.06 12.11 -10.52
CA LEU A 19 -5.79 12.78 -9.43
C LEU A 19 -5.23 14.18 -9.12
N ALA A 20 -3.96 14.43 -9.43
CA ALA A 20 -3.30 15.70 -9.16
C ALA A 20 -3.49 16.76 -10.27
N GLU A 21 -4.27 16.51 -11.33
CA GLU A 21 -4.50 17.47 -12.44
C GLU A 21 -5.01 18.85 -11.97
N ASN A 22 -5.76 18.89 -10.87
CA ASN A 22 -6.32 20.13 -10.31
C ASN A 22 -5.59 20.62 -9.06
N GLY A 23 -4.39 20.14 -8.82
CA GLY A 23 -3.54 20.47 -7.68
C GLY A 23 -2.97 19.23 -7.01
N PRO A 24 -1.86 19.37 -6.30
CA PRO A 24 -1.15 18.23 -5.73
C PRO A 24 -2.00 17.52 -4.67
N VAL A 25 -1.81 16.21 -4.57
CA VAL A 25 -2.51 15.33 -3.62
C VAL A 25 -1.66 15.01 -2.41
N THR A 26 -2.30 14.63 -1.32
CA THR A 26 -1.65 14.02 -0.16
C THR A 26 -1.77 12.50 -0.24
N VAL A 27 -0.73 11.77 0.16
CA VAL A 27 -0.67 10.31 0.08
C VAL A 27 -0.34 9.70 1.43
N LEU A 28 -1.07 8.67 1.80
CA LEU A 28 -0.78 7.78 2.92
C LEU A 28 -0.32 6.43 2.37
N ASP A 29 0.91 6.06 2.66
CA ASP A 29 1.54 4.80 2.25
C ASP A 29 1.62 3.85 3.45
N ILE A 30 0.87 2.77 3.41
CA ILE A 30 0.83 1.75 4.46
C ILE A 30 1.81 0.64 4.09
N GLY A 31 2.78 0.38 4.96
CA GLY A 31 3.87 -0.57 4.73
C GLY A 31 4.93 -0.04 3.75
N PRO A 32 5.60 1.08 4.03
CA PRO A 32 6.65 1.65 3.19
C PRO A 32 7.73 0.68 2.73
N GLY A 33 8.10 -0.31 3.57
CA GLY A 33 9.17 -1.25 3.30
C GLY A 33 10.47 -0.52 2.93
N VAL A 34 10.94 -0.73 1.70
CA VAL A 34 12.15 -0.04 1.17
C VAL A 34 11.87 1.37 0.62
N GLY A 35 10.66 1.86 0.76
CA GLY A 35 10.23 3.18 0.26
C GLY A 35 9.95 3.21 -1.25
N THR A 36 9.41 2.15 -1.78
CA THR A 36 9.15 2.01 -3.23
C THR A 36 8.21 3.11 -3.73
N TYR A 37 7.05 3.28 -3.09
CA TYR A 37 6.09 4.31 -3.50
C TYR A 37 6.60 5.73 -3.26
N ALA A 38 7.33 5.98 -2.17
CA ALA A 38 7.89 7.31 -1.93
C ALA A 38 8.86 7.75 -3.03
N LYS A 39 9.72 6.84 -3.48
CA LYS A 39 10.66 7.10 -4.59
C LYS A 39 9.92 7.26 -5.93
N LEU A 40 8.88 6.47 -6.14
CA LEU A 40 8.09 6.48 -7.37
C LEU A 40 7.25 7.76 -7.51
N LEU A 41 6.69 8.23 -6.40
CA LEU A 41 5.79 9.40 -6.32
C LEU A 41 6.54 10.70 -6.01
N ALA A 42 7.86 10.69 -6.01
CA ALA A 42 8.68 11.88 -5.78
C ALA A 42 8.51 12.89 -6.93
N GLY A 43 7.57 13.83 -6.78
CA GLY A 43 7.25 14.85 -7.78
C GLY A 43 6.33 15.93 -7.21
N PRO A 44 6.12 17.01 -7.97
CA PRO A 44 5.27 18.12 -7.55
C PRO A 44 3.77 17.75 -7.45
N GLU A 45 3.39 16.60 -7.96
CA GLU A 45 2.03 16.06 -7.91
C GLU A 45 1.63 15.60 -6.50
N VAL A 46 2.62 15.31 -5.63
CA VAL A 46 2.39 14.91 -4.24
C VAL A 46 2.92 16.00 -3.33
N SER A 47 2.01 16.62 -2.55
CA SER A 47 2.35 17.72 -1.64
C SER A 47 2.75 17.26 -0.24
N HIS A 48 2.33 16.07 0.16
CA HIS A 48 2.65 15.49 1.45
C HIS A 48 2.52 13.95 1.39
N LEU A 49 3.54 13.27 1.88
CA LEU A 49 3.61 11.81 1.91
C LEU A 49 3.83 11.33 3.34
N THR A 50 2.85 10.61 3.89
CA THR A 50 2.92 9.97 5.21
C THR A 50 3.11 8.47 5.03
N GLY A 51 4.04 7.86 5.78
CA GLY A 51 4.21 6.42 5.87
C GLY A 51 3.71 5.87 7.21
N VAL A 52 3.09 4.69 7.20
CA VAL A 52 2.80 3.90 8.42
C VAL A 52 3.62 2.62 8.35
N GLU A 53 4.60 2.47 9.24
CA GLU A 53 5.55 1.35 9.24
C GLU A 53 5.52 0.61 10.58
N ILE A 54 5.25 -0.69 10.54
CA ILE A 54 5.19 -1.54 11.73
C ILE A 54 6.59 -1.91 12.25
N PHE A 55 7.57 -2.06 11.35
CA PHE A 55 8.92 -2.49 11.70
C PHE A 55 9.90 -1.32 11.72
N GLU A 56 10.02 -0.66 12.86
CA GLU A 56 10.86 0.52 13.05
C GLU A 56 12.28 0.42 12.48
N PRO A 57 13.01 -0.73 12.54
CA PRO A 57 14.34 -0.84 11.96
C PRO A 57 14.41 -0.50 10.46
N TYR A 58 13.35 -0.70 9.70
CA TYR A 58 13.31 -0.34 8.27
C TYR A 58 13.42 1.17 8.05
N VAL A 59 12.86 1.97 8.96
CA VAL A 59 12.91 3.43 8.87
C VAL A 59 14.36 3.94 8.83
N GLN A 60 15.24 3.33 9.62
CA GLN A 60 16.66 3.67 9.68
C GLN A 60 17.44 3.00 8.54
N THR A 61 17.24 1.70 8.34
CA THR A 61 17.97 0.90 7.35
C THR A 61 17.79 1.46 5.95
N TYR A 62 16.57 1.81 5.57
CA TYR A 62 16.25 2.34 4.24
C TYR A 62 16.15 3.86 4.19
N ARG A 63 16.48 4.55 5.30
CA ARG A 63 16.49 6.01 5.41
C ARG A 63 15.16 6.63 4.98
N LEU A 64 14.05 6.03 5.38
CA LEU A 64 12.72 6.40 4.91
C LEU A 64 12.39 7.88 5.19
N ARG A 65 12.88 8.46 6.30
CA ARG A 65 12.69 9.88 6.63
C ARG A 65 13.29 10.87 5.62
N GLN A 66 14.02 10.39 4.62
CA GLN A 66 14.48 11.23 3.51
C GLN A 66 13.45 11.34 2.37
N TYR A 67 12.45 10.47 2.38
CA TYR A 67 11.46 10.37 1.30
C TYR A 67 10.04 10.68 1.78
N TYR A 68 9.77 10.55 3.09
CA TYR A 68 8.48 10.81 3.70
C TYR A 68 8.52 12.09 4.52
N ASP A 69 7.48 12.92 4.42
CA ASP A 69 7.28 14.09 5.27
C ASP A 69 6.99 13.68 6.71
N GLU A 70 6.27 12.57 6.87
CA GLU A 70 5.95 11.97 8.17
C GLU A 70 6.04 10.45 8.13
N ILE A 71 6.51 9.84 9.23
CA ILE A 71 6.45 8.38 9.45
C ILE A 71 5.88 8.11 10.82
N ILE A 72 4.76 7.39 10.82
CA ILE A 72 4.09 6.85 11.99
C ILE A 72 4.61 5.43 12.20
N ILE A 73 5.23 5.16 13.35
CA ILE A 73 5.66 3.81 13.72
C ILE A 73 4.50 3.12 14.42
N GLY A 74 4.05 2.01 13.87
CA GLY A 74 2.98 1.21 14.47
C GLY A 74 2.25 0.31 13.47
N ASP A 75 1.40 -0.53 14.03
CA ASP A 75 0.54 -1.41 13.25
C ASP A 75 -0.61 -0.62 12.62
N ALA A 76 -0.72 -0.66 11.30
CA ALA A 76 -1.79 0.04 10.58
C ALA A 76 -3.20 -0.44 10.95
N ARG A 77 -3.33 -1.62 11.56
CA ARG A 77 -4.59 -2.13 12.09
C ARG A 77 -5.03 -1.42 13.37
N GLU A 78 -4.10 -0.81 14.11
CA GLU A 78 -4.31 -0.24 15.44
C GLU A 78 -4.17 1.28 15.47
N VAL A 79 -3.15 1.83 14.79
CA VAL A 79 -2.90 3.28 14.79
C VAL A 79 -4.01 4.05 14.09
N GLU A 80 -4.24 5.29 14.50
CA GLU A 80 -5.12 6.19 13.77
C GLU A 80 -4.51 6.50 12.39
N LEU A 81 -5.24 6.23 11.32
CA LEU A 81 -4.83 6.56 9.97
C LEU A 81 -5.17 8.01 9.66
N PRO A 82 -4.18 8.86 9.34
CA PRO A 82 -4.46 10.25 8.97
C PRO A 82 -5.22 10.30 7.64
N ALA A 83 -6.14 11.25 7.53
CA ALA A 83 -6.88 11.46 6.29
C ALA A 83 -5.94 11.97 5.18
N ALA A 84 -5.99 11.33 4.02
CA ALA A 84 -5.22 11.69 2.83
C ALA A 84 -6.12 11.70 1.58
N ASP A 85 -5.64 12.26 0.48
CA ASP A 85 -6.40 12.17 -0.78
C ASP A 85 -6.32 10.75 -1.34
N VAL A 86 -5.15 10.12 -1.21
CA VAL A 86 -4.88 8.77 -1.66
C VAL A 86 -4.32 7.93 -0.51
N VAL A 87 -4.80 6.70 -0.38
CA VAL A 87 -4.22 5.68 0.52
C VAL A 87 -3.72 4.52 -0.32
N ILE A 88 -2.49 4.07 -0.06
CA ILE A 88 -1.87 2.94 -0.74
C ILE A 88 -1.60 1.83 0.28
N LEU A 89 -2.07 0.61 -0.04
CA LEU A 89 -1.75 -0.64 0.64
C LEU A 89 -0.85 -1.42 -0.32
N GLY A 90 0.45 -1.19 -0.22
CA GLY A 90 1.43 -1.73 -1.15
C GLY A 90 2.06 -3.03 -0.69
N ASP A 91 1.51 -4.19 -1.10
CA ASP A 91 1.99 -5.51 -0.72
C ASP A 91 2.00 -5.66 0.82
N VAL A 92 0.84 -5.48 1.45
CA VAL A 92 0.63 -5.48 2.92
C VAL A 92 -0.46 -6.46 3.33
N ALA A 93 -1.51 -6.62 2.51
CA ALA A 93 -2.70 -7.40 2.89
C ALA A 93 -2.40 -8.90 3.06
N GLU A 94 -1.43 -9.43 2.34
CA GLU A 94 -0.95 -10.81 2.43
C GLU A 94 -0.23 -11.13 3.76
N HIS A 95 0.24 -10.11 4.47
CA HIS A 95 0.96 -10.25 5.74
C HIS A 95 0.04 -10.39 6.96
N MET A 96 -1.27 -10.39 6.76
CA MET A 96 -2.26 -10.49 7.84
C MET A 96 -3.36 -11.48 7.48
N THR A 97 -4.23 -11.79 8.45
CA THR A 97 -5.40 -12.63 8.18
C THR A 97 -6.33 -11.93 7.18
N GLU A 98 -7.15 -12.70 6.46
CA GLU A 98 -8.15 -12.13 5.55
C GLU A 98 -9.08 -11.15 6.29
N GLU A 99 -9.52 -11.47 7.51
CA GLU A 99 -10.36 -10.60 8.34
C GLU A 99 -9.68 -9.26 8.62
N ASP A 100 -8.40 -9.27 9.02
CA ASP A 100 -7.61 -8.07 9.28
C ASP A 100 -7.40 -7.25 7.99
N ALA A 101 -7.11 -7.91 6.87
CA ALA A 101 -6.91 -7.25 5.58
C ALA A 101 -8.18 -6.52 5.12
N LEU A 102 -9.34 -7.15 5.27
CA LEU A 102 -10.63 -6.53 4.95
C LEU A 102 -10.97 -5.38 5.90
N ALA A 103 -10.68 -5.52 7.20
CA ALA A 103 -10.87 -4.44 8.15
C ALA A 103 -9.95 -3.24 7.82
N LEU A 104 -8.68 -3.50 7.47
CA LEU A 104 -7.75 -2.45 7.06
C LEU A 104 -8.19 -1.77 5.75
N TRP A 105 -8.72 -2.53 4.78
CA TRP A 105 -9.29 -1.97 3.55
C TRP A 105 -10.44 -0.99 3.82
N GLN A 106 -11.33 -1.30 4.76
CA GLN A 106 -12.41 -0.40 5.13
C GLN A 106 -11.88 0.85 5.84
N ARG A 107 -10.90 0.71 6.72
CA ARG A 107 -10.23 1.84 7.39
C ARG A 107 -9.50 2.73 6.39
N ALA A 108 -8.79 2.13 5.43
CA ALA A 108 -8.15 2.86 4.34
C ALA A 108 -9.17 3.66 3.50
N GLY A 109 -10.32 3.04 3.20
CA GLY A 109 -11.42 3.71 2.51
C GLY A 109 -12.01 4.89 3.28
N ALA A 110 -12.09 4.79 4.61
CA ALA A 110 -12.56 5.89 5.47
C ALA A 110 -11.53 7.03 5.60
N ALA A 111 -10.23 6.73 5.49
CA ALA A 111 -9.15 7.71 5.53
C ALA A 111 -8.92 8.40 4.17
N ALA A 112 -9.26 7.74 3.07
CA ALA A 112 -9.07 8.24 1.71
C ALA A 112 -10.18 9.20 1.31
N ARG A 113 -9.82 10.41 0.82
CA ARG A 113 -10.79 11.36 0.26
C ARG A 113 -11.13 11.09 -1.19
N ARG A 114 -10.25 10.39 -1.95
CA ARG A 114 -10.38 10.25 -3.40
C ARG A 114 -10.18 8.82 -3.89
N ALA A 115 -9.13 8.11 -3.42
CA ALA A 115 -8.86 6.75 -3.88
C ALA A 115 -8.07 5.93 -2.86
N VAL A 116 -8.30 4.62 -2.90
CA VAL A 116 -7.46 3.60 -2.26
C VAL A 116 -6.90 2.69 -3.34
N TYR A 117 -5.60 2.39 -3.25
CA TYR A 117 -4.92 1.40 -4.07
C TYR A 117 -4.46 0.23 -3.22
N LEU A 118 -4.74 -0.98 -3.68
CA LEU A 118 -4.27 -2.23 -3.10
C LEU A 118 -3.35 -2.92 -4.11
N SER A 119 -2.10 -3.15 -3.76
CA SER A 119 -1.19 -4.04 -4.48
C SER A 119 -1.04 -5.33 -3.68
N ILE A 120 -1.20 -6.47 -4.33
CA ILE A 120 -1.17 -7.79 -3.66
C ILE A 120 -0.74 -8.88 -4.65
N PRO A 121 0.07 -9.88 -4.23
CA PRO A 121 0.33 -11.07 -5.04
C PRO A 121 -0.99 -11.79 -5.40
N VAL A 122 -1.11 -12.21 -6.66
CA VAL A 122 -2.30 -12.94 -7.16
C VAL A 122 -1.94 -14.34 -7.67
N VAL A 123 -0.84 -14.86 -7.17
CA VAL A 123 -0.34 -16.21 -7.36
C VAL A 123 0.03 -16.79 -6.00
N HIS A 124 0.12 -18.12 -5.91
CA HIS A 124 0.63 -18.73 -4.69
C HIS A 124 2.07 -18.29 -4.42
N TYR A 125 2.25 -17.49 -3.38
CA TYR A 125 3.53 -16.86 -3.04
C TYR A 125 3.83 -17.00 -1.54
N PRO A 126 4.31 -18.18 -1.09
CA PRO A 126 4.70 -18.37 0.30
C PRO A 126 5.96 -17.59 0.65
N GLN A 127 5.92 -16.84 1.72
CA GLN A 127 7.05 -16.06 2.24
C GLN A 127 7.11 -16.18 3.75
N GLY A 128 8.31 -16.37 4.27
CA GLY A 128 8.60 -16.32 5.70
C GLY A 128 9.17 -14.97 6.12
N GLU A 129 9.75 -14.94 7.32
CA GLU A 129 10.48 -13.78 7.85
C GLU A 129 11.63 -13.36 6.91
N ILE A 130 11.79 -12.06 6.71
CA ILE A 130 12.88 -11.46 5.93
C ILE A 130 13.69 -10.49 6.80
N GLU A 131 15.00 -10.65 6.82
CA GLU A 131 15.95 -9.76 7.51
C GLU A 131 15.60 -9.49 8.98
N GLY A 132 15.07 -10.49 9.67
CA GLY A 132 14.68 -10.38 11.07
C GLY A 132 13.35 -9.65 11.28
N ASN A 133 12.60 -9.36 10.21
CA ASN A 133 11.27 -8.80 10.30
C ASN A 133 10.21 -9.92 10.25
N PRO A 134 9.55 -10.25 11.37
CA PRO A 134 8.53 -11.29 11.39
C PRO A 134 7.24 -10.87 10.64
N HIS A 135 7.05 -9.57 10.40
CA HIS A 135 5.89 -9.03 9.71
C HIS A 135 5.95 -9.22 8.18
N GLU A 136 7.08 -9.71 7.64
CA GLU A 136 7.21 -10.08 6.23
C GLU A 136 6.61 -11.46 5.88
N HIS A 137 6.18 -12.21 6.90
CA HIS A 137 5.54 -13.50 6.68
C HIS A 137 4.19 -13.34 5.98
N HIS A 138 3.96 -14.09 4.88
CA HIS A 138 2.66 -14.17 4.24
C HIS A 138 1.75 -15.09 5.05
N VAL A 139 0.76 -14.50 5.68
CA VAL A 139 -0.28 -15.22 6.44
C VAL A 139 -1.31 -15.81 5.49
N VAL A 140 -1.61 -15.08 4.40
CA VAL A 140 -2.42 -15.57 3.29
C VAL A 140 -1.56 -15.52 2.02
N ASP A 141 -1.13 -16.67 1.55
CA ASP A 141 -0.18 -16.83 0.45
C ASP A 141 -0.83 -17.35 -0.85
N ASP A 142 -2.16 -17.41 -0.87
CA ASP A 142 -2.95 -17.99 -1.97
C ASP A 142 -4.04 -17.04 -2.50
N TRP A 143 -3.81 -15.72 -2.39
CA TRP A 143 -4.65 -14.76 -3.07
C TRP A 143 -4.59 -14.99 -4.59
N ASP A 144 -5.74 -14.83 -5.23
CA ASP A 144 -5.87 -14.75 -6.68
C ASP A 144 -6.78 -13.59 -7.06
N HIS A 145 -6.84 -13.27 -8.34
CA HIS A 145 -7.63 -12.15 -8.83
C HIS A 145 -9.11 -12.23 -8.45
N ASP A 146 -9.72 -13.40 -8.60
CA ASP A 146 -11.15 -13.58 -8.33
C ASP A 146 -11.45 -13.48 -6.83
N LYS A 147 -10.59 -14.04 -5.98
CA LYS A 147 -10.68 -13.87 -4.52
C LYS A 147 -10.60 -12.42 -4.10
N VAL A 148 -9.64 -11.66 -4.66
CA VAL A 148 -9.49 -10.23 -4.35
C VAL A 148 -10.75 -9.47 -4.73
N LEU A 149 -11.29 -9.66 -5.94
CA LEU A 149 -12.52 -8.98 -6.37
C LEU A 149 -13.74 -9.38 -5.54
N ALA A 150 -13.79 -10.60 -5.05
CA ALA A 150 -14.89 -11.07 -4.21
C ALA A 150 -14.80 -10.55 -2.78
N ALA A 151 -13.60 -10.38 -2.22
CA ALA A 151 -13.38 -10.04 -0.83
C ALA A 151 -13.30 -8.53 -0.58
N PHE A 152 -12.60 -7.77 -1.44
CA PHE A 152 -12.38 -6.33 -1.26
C PHE A 152 -13.48 -5.51 -1.95
N GLU A 153 -14.48 -5.14 -1.21
CA GLU A 153 -15.63 -4.39 -1.72
C GLU A 153 -15.25 -3.01 -2.28
N GLY A 154 -15.93 -2.61 -3.37
CA GLY A 154 -15.82 -1.29 -3.95
C GLY A 154 -14.66 -1.11 -4.93
N ILE A 155 -13.94 -2.16 -5.31
CA ILE A 155 -12.97 -2.13 -6.41
C ILE A 155 -13.72 -1.79 -7.72
N GLN A 156 -13.22 -0.81 -8.47
CA GLN A 156 -13.85 -0.34 -9.72
C GLN A 156 -12.96 -0.55 -10.93
N THR A 157 -11.64 -0.57 -10.75
CA THR A 157 -10.70 -0.84 -11.82
C THR A 157 -9.43 -1.49 -11.27
N TRP A 158 -8.67 -2.13 -12.14
CA TRP A 158 -7.46 -2.83 -11.75
C TRP A 158 -6.47 -2.93 -12.91
N TRP A 159 -5.23 -3.21 -12.54
CA TRP A 159 -4.17 -3.67 -13.41
C TRP A 159 -3.75 -5.08 -12.94
N LEU A 160 -3.55 -6.00 -13.88
CA LEU A 160 -3.18 -7.38 -13.57
C LEU A 160 -1.88 -7.73 -14.29
N GLY A 161 -0.86 -8.06 -13.51
CA GLY A 161 0.42 -8.58 -13.97
C GLY A 161 0.49 -10.10 -13.97
N SER A 162 1.70 -10.62 -14.03
CA SER A 162 1.95 -12.06 -13.98
C SER A 162 1.94 -12.61 -12.54
N GLU A 163 2.31 -11.81 -11.56
CA GLU A 163 2.41 -12.19 -10.16
C GLU A 163 1.60 -11.29 -9.23
N VAL A 164 1.42 -10.02 -9.59
CA VAL A 164 0.77 -9.00 -8.76
C VAL A 164 -0.43 -8.40 -9.46
N GLY A 165 -1.50 -8.17 -8.72
CA GLY A 165 -2.62 -7.32 -9.10
C GLY A 165 -2.59 -6.00 -8.34
N VAL A 166 -2.96 -4.90 -9.01
CA VAL A 166 -3.20 -3.61 -8.38
C VAL A 166 -4.65 -3.20 -8.60
N TYR A 167 -5.32 -2.84 -7.53
CA TYR A 167 -6.76 -2.59 -7.51
C TYR A 167 -7.05 -1.20 -7.00
N GLU A 168 -7.99 -0.50 -7.64
CA GLU A 168 -8.41 0.85 -7.27
C GLU A 168 -9.85 0.85 -6.77
N ARG A 169 -10.08 1.51 -5.64
CA ARG A 169 -11.38 1.94 -5.13
C ARG A 169 -11.41 3.46 -5.09
N ARG A 170 -12.37 4.07 -5.77
CA ARG A 170 -12.66 5.52 -5.66
C ARG A 170 -13.59 5.76 -4.48
N THR A 171 -13.39 6.88 -3.79
CA THR A 171 -14.18 7.28 -2.62
C THR A 171 -14.92 8.60 -2.85
N ASP A 172 -14.63 9.29 -3.96
CA ASP A 172 -15.28 10.52 -4.44
C ASP A 172 -16.45 10.25 -5.40
#